data_ec736be4d2cfefe4e2f424bc9f2647ff
#
_entry.id   ec736be4d2cfefe4e2f424bc9f2647ff
#
_cell.length_a   1.000
_cell.length_b   1.000
_cell.length_c   1.000
_cell.angle_alpha   90.00
_cell.angle_beta   90.00
_cell.angle_gamma   90.00
#
_symmetry.space_group_name_H-M   'P 1'
#
loop_
_entity.id
_entity.type
_entity.pdbx_description
1 polymer ?
#
loop_
_entity_poly.entity_id
_entity_poly.type
_entity_poly.pdbx_seq_one_letter_code
_entity_poly.pdbx_strand_id
1 'polypeptide(L)'
;ATTGELARKLEVFERTVRRDVDALSAAGVPVYMTRGKGGGVHLMDGYVLDRSVLSEREQDDIMAALSALNRTRASDDASDETAVRLGRLFQRENVNWLDMDFSFWGAPPNYRAAFDTIRDAAIGRHPLSFAYFDAEGNRTERTVEPAQLMFKESSWYLRAWCRERDAWRMFKLFRIDWETLDVLPETFEARELPALDEGRHMKGDDVLVMRFAAQAESRVREEFAPETIAREADGSWLVTLTCDITERTRYYLLSFGPLLEVLEPPDVRTWLLKHAEAVARTYASDGQSASSAPK
;
A
#
# COMPACT_ATOMS: atom_id res chain seq x y z
N ALA A 1 -14.19 32.78 -1.21
CA ALA A 1 -14.97 32.57 0.03
C ALA A 1 -15.14 33.91 0.75
N THR A 2 -16.27 34.14 1.42
CA THR A 2 -16.48 35.35 2.23
C THR A 2 -15.66 35.30 3.52
N THR A 3 -15.34 36.45 4.11
CA THR A 3 -14.66 36.51 5.43
C THR A 3 -15.45 35.80 6.51
N GLY A 4 -16.79 35.86 6.46
CA GLY A 4 -17.66 35.16 7.42
C GLY A 4 -17.68 33.64 7.25
N GLU A 5 -17.59 33.15 6.04
CA GLU A 5 -17.44 31.70 5.76
C GLU A 5 -16.09 31.16 6.26
N LEU A 6 -15.02 31.90 5.97
CA LEU A 6 -13.67 31.53 6.45
C LEU A 6 -13.60 31.58 7.97
N ALA A 7 -14.16 32.62 8.59
CA ALA A 7 -14.20 32.77 10.05
C ALA A 7 -14.89 31.57 10.73
N ARG A 8 -16.02 31.09 10.19
CA ARG A 8 -16.73 29.91 10.66
C ARG A 8 -15.93 28.62 10.44
N LYS A 9 -15.34 28.49 9.24
CA LYS A 9 -14.59 27.27 8.89
C LYS A 9 -13.31 27.12 9.71
N LEU A 10 -12.65 28.25 10.06
CA LEU A 10 -11.39 28.27 10.81
C LEU A 10 -11.60 28.50 12.32
N GLU A 11 -12.84 28.62 12.77
CA GLU A 11 -13.22 28.88 14.18
C GLU A 11 -12.55 30.13 14.77
N VAL A 12 -12.42 31.18 13.94
CA VAL A 12 -11.82 32.48 14.31
C VAL A 12 -12.78 33.63 14.05
N PHE A 13 -12.45 34.82 14.57
CA PHE A 13 -13.22 36.04 14.24
C PHE A 13 -12.90 36.58 12.86
N GLU A 14 -13.88 37.21 12.18
CA GLU A 14 -13.64 37.83 10.86
C GLU A 14 -12.50 38.84 10.86
N ARG A 15 -12.26 39.54 11.97
CA ARG A 15 -11.12 40.44 12.14
C ARG A 15 -9.78 39.69 12.04
N THR A 16 -9.72 38.47 12.57
CA THR A 16 -8.54 37.59 12.45
C THR A 16 -8.31 37.20 10.99
N VAL A 17 -9.38 36.78 10.29
CA VAL A 17 -9.29 36.44 8.86
C VAL A 17 -8.75 37.61 8.04
N ARG A 18 -9.23 38.82 8.29
CA ARG A 18 -8.75 40.03 7.56
C ARG A 18 -7.29 40.28 7.82
N ARG A 19 -6.86 40.23 9.09
CA ARG A 19 -5.45 40.42 9.45
C ARG A 19 -4.56 39.36 8.82
N ASP A 20 -5.03 38.11 8.78
CA ASP A 20 -4.28 37.00 8.21
C ASP A 20 -4.19 37.13 6.66
N VAL A 21 -5.25 37.61 6.00
CA VAL A 21 -5.21 37.95 4.57
C VAL A 21 -4.21 39.10 4.29
N ASP A 22 -4.19 40.13 5.13
CA ASP A 22 -3.22 41.23 5.02
C ASP A 22 -1.79 40.72 5.22
N ALA A 23 -1.57 39.82 6.19
CA ALA A 23 -0.27 39.20 6.44
C ALA A 23 0.17 38.30 5.26
N LEU A 24 -0.73 37.51 4.69
CA LEU A 24 -0.46 36.68 3.51
C LEU A 24 -0.11 37.57 2.30
N SER A 25 -0.85 38.67 2.09
CA SER A 25 -0.56 39.64 1.02
C SER A 25 0.81 40.31 1.22
N ALA A 26 1.15 40.68 2.46
CA ALA A 26 2.46 41.22 2.80
C ALA A 26 3.61 40.22 2.63
N ALA A 27 3.32 38.90 2.78
CA ALA A 27 4.25 37.81 2.51
C ALA A 27 4.38 37.45 1.03
N GLY A 28 3.74 38.23 0.12
CA GLY A 28 3.83 38.01 -1.33
C GLY A 28 2.80 37.02 -1.90
N VAL A 29 1.90 36.49 -1.09
CA VAL A 29 0.79 35.69 -1.59
C VAL A 29 -0.24 36.62 -2.22
N PRO A 30 -0.58 36.47 -3.51
CA PRO A 30 -1.49 37.38 -4.22
C PRO A 30 -2.95 37.10 -3.86
N VAL A 31 -3.29 37.37 -2.60
CA VAL A 31 -4.65 37.36 -2.09
C VAL A 31 -5.19 38.79 -2.06
N TYR A 32 -6.45 38.95 -2.43
CA TYR A 32 -7.13 40.25 -2.35
C TYR A 32 -8.56 40.07 -1.84
N MET A 33 -9.09 41.12 -1.24
CA MET A 33 -10.47 41.18 -0.78
C MET A 33 -11.29 42.09 -1.67
N THR A 34 -12.47 41.58 -2.09
CA THR A 34 -13.48 42.42 -2.77
C THR A 34 -14.58 42.80 -1.79
N ARG A 35 -15.07 44.04 -1.88
CA ARG A 35 -16.18 44.58 -1.08
C ARG A 35 -17.50 44.46 -1.84
N GLY A 36 -18.60 44.34 -1.11
CA GLY A 36 -19.95 44.38 -1.67
C GLY A 36 -20.69 43.04 -1.66
N LYS A 37 -21.88 42.99 -2.26
CA LYS A 37 -22.71 41.81 -2.35
C LYS A 37 -22.06 40.79 -3.27
N GLY A 38 -21.52 39.71 -2.69
CA GLY A 38 -20.69 38.73 -3.42
C GLY A 38 -19.18 38.92 -3.23
N GLY A 39 -18.76 39.88 -2.42
CA GLY A 39 -17.35 40.09 -2.07
C GLY A 39 -16.80 38.97 -1.17
N GLY A 40 -15.48 38.82 -1.17
CA GLY A 40 -14.80 37.81 -0.39
C GLY A 40 -13.29 37.85 -0.54
N VAL A 41 -12.63 36.85 -0.02
CA VAL A 41 -11.20 36.61 -0.18
C VAL A 41 -11.00 35.80 -1.47
N HIS A 42 -10.15 36.31 -2.36
CA HIS A 42 -9.82 35.72 -3.66
C HIS A 42 -8.31 35.61 -3.81
N LEU A 43 -7.87 34.58 -4.52
CA LEU A 43 -6.53 34.51 -5.09
C LEU A 43 -6.55 35.13 -6.50
N MET A 44 -5.49 35.79 -6.92
CA MET A 44 -5.39 36.27 -8.29
C MET A 44 -5.43 35.13 -9.28
N ASP A 45 -6.16 35.31 -10.37
CA ASP A 45 -6.22 34.35 -11.47
C ASP A 45 -4.82 34.13 -12.06
N GLY A 46 -4.47 32.86 -12.22
CA GLY A 46 -3.13 32.49 -12.70
C GLY A 46 -2.04 32.40 -11.61
N TYR A 47 -2.40 32.55 -10.32
CA TYR A 47 -1.44 32.33 -9.25
C TYR A 47 -0.94 30.89 -9.30
N VAL A 48 0.30 30.75 -9.70
CA VAL A 48 1.07 29.51 -9.59
C VAL A 48 1.68 29.50 -8.19
N LEU A 49 1.64 28.38 -7.53
CA LEU A 49 2.23 28.16 -6.21
C LEU A 49 3.65 28.77 -6.19
N ASP A 50 3.81 29.90 -5.52
CA ASP A 50 5.12 30.52 -5.42
C ASP A 50 5.99 29.63 -4.52
N ARG A 51 7.21 29.42 -4.93
CA ARG A 51 8.25 28.67 -4.23
C ARG A 51 8.39 29.10 -2.75
N SER A 52 8.03 30.34 -2.42
CA SER A 52 8.05 30.88 -1.06
C SER A 52 6.99 30.29 -0.11
N VAL A 53 5.97 29.57 -0.65
CA VAL A 53 4.89 28.97 0.15
C VAL A 53 5.31 27.60 0.73
N LEU A 54 6.30 26.96 0.12
CA LEU A 54 6.83 25.67 0.57
C LEU A 54 8.23 25.83 1.12
N SER A 55 8.46 25.32 2.32
CA SER A 55 9.81 25.19 2.87
C SER A 55 10.67 24.27 2.01
N GLU A 56 11.98 24.40 2.12
CA GLU A 56 12.92 23.54 1.39
C GLU A 56 12.67 22.05 1.64
N ARG A 57 12.36 21.69 2.87
CA ARG A 57 12.04 20.31 3.26
C ARG A 57 10.77 19.79 2.57
N GLU A 58 9.72 20.62 2.55
CA GLU A 58 8.48 20.25 1.85
C GLU A 58 8.68 20.10 0.35
N GLN A 59 9.53 20.92 -0.27
CA GLN A 59 9.93 20.78 -1.67
C GLN A 59 10.66 19.46 -1.91
N ASP A 60 11.62 19.09 -1.03
CA ASP A 60 12.35 17.84 -1.11
C ASP A 60 11.43 16.62 -0.92
N ASP A 61 10.48 16.69 0.01
CA ASP A 61 9.48 15.64 0.26
C ASP A 61 8.55 15.45 -0.95
N ILE A 62 8.11 16.52 -1.60
CA ILE A 62 7.32 16.48 -2.83
C ILE A 62 8.10 15.82 -3.96
N MET A 63 9.36 16.20 -4.16
CA MET A 63 10.22 15.62 -5.20
C MET A 63 10.45 14.12 -4.96
N ALA A 64 10.69 13.72 -3.72
CA ALA A 64 10.85 12.31 -3.36
C ALA A 64 9.55 11.51 -3.59
N ALA A 65 8.40 12.06 -3.20
CA ALA A 65 7.10 11.42 -3.44
C ALA A 65 6.80 11.25 -4.93
N LEU A 66 7.11 12.25 -5.76
CA LEU A 66 6.97 12.15 -7.22
C LEU A 66 7.88 11.09 -7.81
N SER A 67 9.13 11.03 -7.39
CA SER A 67 10.08 10.01 -7.84
C SER A 67 9.58 8.60 -7.52
N ALA A 68 9.04 8.40 -6.31
CA ALA A 68 8.44 7.13 -5.92
C ALA A 68 7.22 6.76 -6.78
N LEU A 69 6.32 7.72 -7.03
CA LEU A 69 5.14 7.50 -7.88
C LEU A 69 5.52 7.20 -9.34
N ASN A 70 6.56 7.84 -9.86
CA ASN A 70 7.02 7.61 -11.25
C ASN A 70 7.43 6.16 -11.49
N ARG A 71 7.99 5.48 -10.48
CA ARG A 71 8.36 4.07 -10.60
C ARG A 71 7.19 3.11 -10.71
N THR A 72 5.97 3.54 -10.40
CA THR A 72 4.76 2.73 -10.56
C THR A 72 4.15 2.83 -11.95
N ARG A 73 4.56 3.81 -12.77
CA ARG A 73 3.95 4.13 -14.07
C ARG A 73 4.51 3.31 -15.22
N ALA A 74 3.69 3.11 -16.25
CA ALA A 74 4.07 2.38 -17.45
C ALA A 74 4.96 3.20 -18.42
N SER A 75 4.76 4.53 -18.47
CA SER A 75 5.51 5.42 -19.36
C SER A 75 6.51 6.26 -18.57
N ASP A 76 7.78 6.12 -18.92
CA ASP A 76 8.89 6.84 -18.27
C ASP A 76 8.91 8.34 -18.64
N ASP A 77 8.41 8.73 -19.84
CA ASP A 77 8.61 10.08 -20.39
C ASP A 77 7.78 11.19 -19.73
N ALA A 78 6.48 10.98 -19.49
CA ALA A 78 5.59 12.06 -19.01
C ALA A 78 5.75 12.36 -17.52
N SER A 79 6.20 11.40 -16.74
CA SER A 79 6.39 11.49 -15.30
C SER A 79 7.70 12.19 -14.95
N ASP A 80 8.75 11.93 -15.71
CA ASP A 80 10.03 12.64 -15.60
C ASP A 80 9.88 14.12 -15.95
N GLU A 81 9.04 14.47 -16.93
CA GLU A 81 8.77 15.87 -17.26
C GLU A 81 8.16 16.67 -16.10
N THR A 82 7.25 16.07 -15.31
CA THR A 82 6.64 16.76 -14.16
C THR A 82 7.67 16.96 -13.05
N ALA A 83 8.46 15.94 -12.75
CA ALA A 83 9.54 16.03 -11.77
C ALA A 83 10.61 17.03 -12.22
N VAL A 84 11.00 17.02 -13.50
CA VAL A 84 11.95 17.99 -14.09
C VAL A 84 11.39 19.42 -14.02
N ARG A 85 10.10 19.63 -14.35
CA ARG A 85 9.46 20.96 -14.26
C ARG A 85 9.42 21.48 -12.84
N LEU A 86 9.05 20.63 -11.87
CA LEU A 86 9.02 21.00 -10.45
C LEU A 86 10.42 21.21 -9.88
N GLY A 87 11.39 20.39 -10.23
CA GLY A 87 12.79 20.60 -9.85
C GLY A 87 13.32 21.95 -10.35
N ARG A 88 13.01 22.35 -11.58
CA ARG A 88 13.35 23.70 -12.12
C ARG A 88 12.61 24.81 -11.38
N LEU A 89 11.31 24.62 -11.08
CA LEU A 89 10.51 25.59 -10.33
C LEU A 89 11.07 25.80 -8.93
N PHE A 90 11.43 24.74 -8.25
CA PHE A 90 12.00 24.77 -6.91
C PHE A 90 13.48 25.17 -6.90
N GLN A 91 14.15 25.20 -8.07
CA GLN A 91 15.61 25.37 -8.21
C GLN A 91 16.37 24.34 -7.36
N ARG A 92 15.86 23.13 -7.31
CA ARG A 92 16.45 21.98 -6.64
C ARG A 92 17.09 21.06 -7.65
N GLU A 93 18.34 20.71 -7.43
CA GLU A 93 18.92 19.53 -8.07
C GLU A 93 18.22 18.28 -7.52
N ASN A 94 18.10 17.26 -8.36
CA ASN A 94 17.39 16.03 -8.01
C ASN A 94 18.11 15.34 -6.82
N VAL A 95 17.70 15.63 -5.60
CA VAL A 95 18.24 14.99 -4.38
C VAL A 95 17.51 13.67 -4.25
N ASN A 96 18.10 12.61 -4.81
CA ASN A 96 17.54 11.25 -4.75
C ASN A 96 17.88 10.60 -3.38
N TRP A 97 17.32 11.13 -2.30
CA TRP A 97 17.47 10.57 -0.96
C TRP A 97 16.53 9.40 -0.68
N LEU A 98 15.50 9.22 -1.52
CA LEU A 98 14.51 8.15 -1.40
C LEU A 98 14.35 7.46 -2.75
N ASP A 99 14.62 6.17 -2.78
CA ASP A 99 14.35 5.30 -3.91
C ASP A 99 13.41 4.17 -3.47
N MET A 100 12.31 3.98 -4.19
CA MET A 100 11.34 2.93 -3.91
C MET A 100 11.26 2.00 -5.11
N ASP A 101 11.72 0.78 -4.95
CA ASP A 101 11.59 -0.26 -5.95
C ASP A 101 10.31 -1.07 -5.69
N PHE A 102 9.31 -0.87 -6.53
CA PHE A 102 8.06 -1.64 -6.54
C PHE A 102 8.08 -2.76 -7.58
N SER A 103 9.24 -3.09 -8.12
CA SER A 103 9.36 -4.18 -9.07
C SER A 103 9.12 -5.53 -8.41
N PHE A 104 8.63 -6.48 -9.19
CA PHE A 104 8.39 -7.86 -8.76
C PHE A 104 9.13 -8.83 -9.65
N TRP A 105 9.66 -9.86 -9.06
CA TRP A 105 10.14 -11.00 -9.81
C TRP A 105 8.96 -11.62 -10.59
N GLY A 106 9.04 -11.57 -11.94
CA GLY A 106 8.00 -12.12 -12.79
C GLY A 106 6.79 -11.21 -13.01
N ALA A 107 6.92 -9.88 -12.82
CA ALA A 107 5.86 -8.96 -13.22
C ALA A 107 5.54 -9.12 -14.71
N PRO A 108 4.25 -9.32 -15.08
CA PRO A 108 3.86 -9.39 -16.49
C PRO A 108 4.19 -8.08 -17.22
N PRO A 109 4.48 -8.10 -18.53
CA PRO A 109 4.81 -6.89 -19.29
C PRO A 109 3.74 -5.79 -19.23
N ASN A 110 2.47 -6.18 -19.07
CA ASN A 110 1.33 -5.28 -19.01
C ASN A 110 0.99 -4.77 -17.60
N TYR A 111 1.77 -5.15 -16.58
CA TYR A 111 1.52 -4.78 -15.17
C TYR A 111 1.39 -3.26 -14.99
N ARG A 112 2.34 -2.49 -15.51
CA ARG A 112 2.33 -1.02 -15.36
C ARG A 112 1.13 -0.38 -16.06
N ALA A 113 0.77 -0.84 -17.25
CA ALA A 113 -0.39 -0.35 -17.99
C ALA A 113 -1.69 -0.61 -17.21
N ALA A 114 -1.85 -1.81 -16.65
CA ALA A 114 -3.01 -2.13 -15.84
C ALA A 114 -3.04 -1.32 -14.53
N PHE A 115 -1.88 -1.06 -13.91
CA PHE A 115 -1.79 -0.19 -12.75
C PHE A 115 -2.27 1.23 -13.07
N ASP A 116 -1.84 1.80 -14.19
CA ASP A 116 -2.29 3.11 -14.68
C ASP A 116 -3.81 3.11 -14.96
N THR A 117 -4.33 2.06 -15.60
CA THR A 117 -5.76 1.90 -15.83
C THR A 117 -6.58 1.91 -14.54
N ILE A 118 -6.14 1.17 -13.53
CA ILE A 118 -6.81 1.11 -12.22
C ILE A 118 -6.73 2.46 -11.51
N ARG A 119 -5.57 3.14 -11.54
CA ARG A 119 -5.39 4.48 -10.98
C ARG A 119 -6.34 5.48 -11.63
N ASP A 120 -6.36 5.51 -12.95
CA ASP A 120 -7.17 6.48 -13.71
C ASP A 120 -8.66 6.22 -13.51
N ALA A 121 -9.08 4.96 -13.43
CA ALA A 121 -10.46 4.59 -13.09
C ALA A 121 -10.83 5.03 -11.66
N ALA A 122 -9.93 4.90 -10.68
CA ALA A 122 -10.17 5.36 -9.32
C ALA A 122 -10.30 6.89 -9.26
N ILE A 123 -9.43 7.64 -9.95
CA ILE A 123 -9.48 9.10 -10.02
C ILE A 123 -10.73 9.58 -10.78
N GLY A 124 -11.03 8.95 -11.91
CA GLY A 124 -12.19 9.26 -12.77
C GLY A 124 -13.52 8.72 -12.23
N ARG A 125 -13.49 7.91 -11.17
CA ARG A 125 -14.67 7.23 -10.59
C ARG A 125 -15.42 6.35 -11.60
N HIS A 126 -14.68 5.59 -12.38
CA HIS A 126 -15.23 4.60 -13.28
C HIS A 126 -15.15 3.21 -12.64
N PRO A 127 -16.23 2.42 -12.66
CA PRO A 127 -16.17 1.04 -12.19
C PRO A 127 -15.26 0.21 -13.08
N LEU A 128 -14.68 -0.82 -12.47
CA LEU A 128 -13.84 -1.80 -13.16
C LEU A 128 -14.54 -3.16 -13.14
N SER A 129 -14.44 -3.89 -14.23
CA SER A 129 -14.75 -5.33 -14.26
C SER A 129 -13.50 -6.13 -14.56
N PHE A 130 -13.37 -7.30 -13.93
CA PHE A 130 -12.24 -8.21 -14.14
C PHE A 130 -12.52 -9.61 -13.56
N ALA A 131 -11.82 -10.60 -14.09
CA ALA A 131 -11.71 -11.89 -13.46
C ALA A 131 -10.68 -11.86 -12.33
N TYR A 132 -11.00 -12.52 -11.23
CA TYR A 132 -10.17 -12.56 -10.02
C TYR A 132 -9.97 -13.98 -9.55
N PHE A 133 -8.73 -14.33 -9.24
CA PHE A 133 -8.38 -15.62 -8.64
C PHE A 133 -8.29 -15.47 -7.11
N ASP A 134 -9.09 -16.27 -6.38
CA ASP A 134 -9.00 -16.31 -4.91
C ASP A 134 -7.73 -17.01 -4.42
N ALA A 135 -7.61 -17.23 -3.11
CA ALA A 135 -6.44 -17.89 -2.53
C ALA A 135 -6.35 -19.37 -2.92
N GLU A 136 -7.47 -19.97 -3.19
CA GLU A 136 -7.66 -21.37 -3.59
C GLU A 136 -7.51 -21.58 -5.10
N GLY A 137 -7.36 -20.50 -5.87
CA GLY A 137 -7.21 -20.53 -7.33
C GLY A 137 -8.55 -20.54 -8.10
N ASN A 138 -9.69 -20.36 -7.42
CA ASN A 138 -10.97 -20.29 -8.11
C ASN A 138 -11.11 -18.96 -8.84
N ARG A 139 -11.52 -19.03 -10.11
CA ARG A 139 -11.76 -17.84 -10.96
C ARG A 139 -13.18 -17.32 -10.75
N THR A 140 -13.30 -16.03 -10.49
CA THR A 140 -14.59 -15.36 -10.28
C THR A 140 -14.60 -14.01 -10.96
N GLU A 141 -15.72 -13.61 -11.55
CA GLU A 141 -15.89 -12.27 -12.11
C GLU A 141 -16.23 -11.27 -11.00
N ARG A 142 -15.69 -10.05 -11.11
CA ARG A 142 -15.91 -8.96 -10.17
C ARG A 142 -16.17 -7.65 -10.90
N THR A 143 -17.16 -6.92 -10.40
CA THR A 143 -17.40 -5.52 -10.73
C THR A 143 -17.17 -4.69 -9.48
N VAL A 144 -16.27 -3.73 -9.57
CA VAL A 144 -15.85 -2.96 -8.39
C VAL A 144 -15.84 -1.46 -8.66
N GLU A 145 -16.07 -0.68 -7.62
CA GLU A 145 -15.90 0.77 -7.60
C GLU A 145 -14.54 1.05 -6.93
N PRO A 146 -13.50 1.35 -7.73
CA PRO A 146 -12.16 1.53 -7.22
C PRO A 146 -12.04 2.80 -6.36
N ALA A 147 -11.39 2.71 -5.21
CA ALA A 147 -11.20 3.86 -4.33
C ALA A 147 -9.73 4.18 -4.04
N GLN A 148 -8.90 3.16 -3.83
CA GLN A 148 -7.52 3.38 -3.43
C GLN A 148 -6.61 2.23 -3.85
N LEU A 149 -5.45 2.56 -4.41
CA LEU A 149 -4.31 1.64 -4.53
C LEU A 149 -3.47 1.71 -3.25
N MET A 150 -3.10 0.56 -2.73
CA MET A 150 -2.33 0.45 -1.49
C MET A 150 -1.19 -0.55 -1.66
N PHE A 151 0.01 -0.13 -1.30
CA PHE A 151 1.15 -1.05 -1.19
C PHE A 151 1.28 -1.53 0.25
N LYS A 152 1.23 -2.83 0.45
CA LYS A 152 1.36 -3.46 1.78
C LYS A 152 2.00 -4.83 1.64
N GLU A 153 2.91 -5.18 2.56
CA GLU A 153 3.55 -6.50 2.60
C GLU A 153 4.10 -6.93 1.23
N SER A 154 4.90 -6.03 0.61
CA SER A 154 5.51 -6.24 -0.71
C SER A 154 4.51 -6.55 -1.83
N SER A 155 3.27 -6.10 -1.72
CA SER A 155 2.22 -6.33 -2.71
C SER A 155 1.30 -5.12 -2.86
N TRP A 156 0.85 -4.89 -4.09
CA TRP A 156 -0.18 -3.92 -4.37
C TRP A 156 -1.57 -4.51 -4.22
N TYR A 157 -2.45 -3.73 -3.64
CA TYR A 157 -3.86 -4.03 -3.44
C TYR A 157 -4.72 -2.89 -3.97
N LEU A 158 -5.86 -3.24 -4.54
CA LEU A 158 -6.95 -2.34 -4.85
C LEU A 158 -7.98 -2.43 -3.73
N ARG A 159 -8.24 -1.33 -3.04
CA ARG A 159 -9.39 -1.18 -2.15
C ARG A 159 -10.57 -0.67 -2.97
N ALA A 160 -11.63 -1.44 -3.01
CA ALA A 160 -12.80 -1.13 -3.82
C ALA A 160 -14.08 -1.64 -3.17
N TRP A 161 -15.20 -1.00 -3.50
CA TRP A 161 -16.52 -1.54 -3.21
C TRP A 161 -16.86 -2.60 -4.24
N CYS A 162 -17.07 -3.83 -3.79
CA CYS A 162 -17.42 -4.95 -4.66
C CYS A 162 -18.95 -5.02 -4.81
N ARG A 163 -19.46 -4.85 -6.03
CA ARG A 163 -20.91 -4.82 -6.31
C ARG A 163 -21.55 -6.17 -6.03
N GLU A 164 -20.90 -7.30 -6.35
CA GLU A 164 -21.44 -8.65 -6.12
C GLU A 164 -21.49 -9.03 -4.63
N ARG A 165 -20.67 -8.39 -3.80
CA ARG A 165 -20.62 -8.69 -2.36
C ARG A 165 -21.27 -7.61 -1.51
N ASP A 166 -21.66 -6.49 -2.12
CA ASP A 166 -22.19 -5.29 -1.47
C ASP A 166 -21.35 -4.88 -0.23
N ALA A 167 -20.01 -4.86 -0.42
CA ALA A 167 -19.05 -4.64 0.64
C ALA A 167 -17.70 -4.15 0.15
N TRP A 168 -16.99 -3.42 1.01
CA TRP A 168 -15.59 -3.09 0.81
C TRP A 168 -14.73 -4.35 0.79
N ARG A 169 -13.85 -4.45 -0.23
CA ARG A 169 -12.91 -5.56 -0.40
C ARG A 169 -11.54 -5.05 -0.78
N MET A 170 -10.54 -5.88 -0.47
CA MET A 170 -9.17 -5.71 -0.92
C MET A 170 -8.86 -6.78 -1.96
N PHE A 171 -8.47 -6.34 -3.15
CA PHE A 171 -8.08 -7.21 -4.25
C PHE A 171 -6.57 -7.10 -4.44
N LYS A 172 -5.85 -8.20 -4.30
CA LYS A 172 -4.42 -8.25 -4.60
C LYS A 172 -4.24 -8.15 -6.10
N LEU A 173 -3.48 -7.15 -6.58
CA LEU A 173 -3.38 -6.86 -8.00
C LEU A 173 -2.92 -8.08 -8.83
N PHE A 174 -1.98 -8.88 -8.31
CA PHE A 174 -1.50 -10.10 -8.98
C PHE A 174 -2.51 -11.23 -9.12
N ARG A 175 -3.66 -11.12 -8.50
CA ARG A 175 -4.76 -12.08 -8.64
C ARG A 175 -5.82 -11.61 -9.61
N ILE A 176 -5.66 -10.43 -10.18
CA ILE A 176 -6.50 -9.92 -11.28
C ILE A 176 -5.98 -10.53 -12.58
N ASP A 177 -6.86 -11.12 -13.35
CA ASP A 177 -6.61 -11.47 -14.74
C ASP A 177 -6.66 -10.20 -15.59
N TRP A 178 -5.50 -9.66 -15.90
CA TRP A 178 -5.32 -8.34 -16.48
C TRP A 178 -5.79 -8.26 -17.93
N GLU A 179 -5.92 -9.41 -18.61
CA GLU A 179 -6.49 -9.49 -19.95
C GLU A 179 -8.01 -9.24 -19.94
N THR A 180 -8.64 -9.44 -18.78
CA THR A 180 -10.07 -9.23 -18.57
C THR A 180 -10.39 -7.89 -17.91
N LEU A 181 -9.37 -7.07 -17.59
CA LEU A 181 -9.56 -5.78 -16.95
C LEU A 181 -10.20 -4.79 -17.92
N ASP A 182 -11.40 -4.34 -17.59
CA ASP A 182 -12.17 -3.38 -18.37
C ASP A 182 -12.66 -2.22 -17.50
N VAL A 183 -12.69 -1.02 -18.09
CA VAL A 183 -13.20 0.20 -17.47
C VAL A 183 -14.62 0.45 -17.97
N LEU A 184 -15.57 0.42 -17.07
CA LEU A 184 -16.97 0.63 -17.44
C LEU A 184 -17.26 2.12 -17.69
N PRO A 185 -18.14 2.44 -18.67
CA PRO A 185 -18.35 3.82 -19.10
C PRO A 185 -19.10 4.70 -18.10
N GLU A 186 -19.88 4.09 -17.21
CA GLU A 186 -20.60 4.83 -16.18
C GLU A 186 -19.65 5.36 -15.10
N THR A 187 -20.13 6.33 -14.31
CA THR A 187 -19.45 6.83 -13.13
C THR A 187 -20.21 6.43 -11.87
N PHE A 188 -19.53 6.39 -10.72
CA PHE A 188 -20.14 6.12 -9.42
C PHE A 188 -19.92 7.30 -8.45
N GLU A 189 -20.79 7.41 -7.45
CA GLU A 189 -20.60 8.36 -6.36
C GLU A 189 -19.56 7.82 -5.37
N ALA A 190 -18.65 8.70 -4.93
CA ALA A 190 -17.63 8.32 -3.98
C ALA A 190 -18.27 7.87 -2.66
N ARG A 191 -17.85 6.70 -2.18
CA ARG A 191 -18.23 6.19 -0.85
C ARG A 191 -17.15 6.54 0.14
N GLU A 192 -17.54 6.72 1.40
CA GLU A 192 -16.57 6.88 2.48
C GLU A 192 -15.73 5.61 2.59
N LEU A 193 -14.40 5.79 2.46
CA LEU A 193 -13.46 4.70 2.55
C LEU A 193 -13.22 4.38 4.04
N PRO A 194 -13.53 3.15 4.51
CA PRO A 194 -13.32 2.82 5.91
C PRO A 194 -11.84 2.93 6.29
N ALA A 195 -11.56 3.34 7.51
CA ALA A 195 -10.20 3.33 8.03
C ALA A 195 -9.58 1.94 7.89
N LEU A 196 -8.27 1.90 7.62
CA LEU A 196 -7.54 0.64 7.68
C LEU A 196 -7.50 0.20 9.15
N ASP A 197 -7.95 -1.01 9.41
CA ASP A 197 -7.75 -1.63 10.71
C ASP A 197 -6.27 -2.04 10.80
N GLU A 198 -5.44 -1.10 11.25
CA GLU A 198 -4.02 -1.32 11.48
C GLU A 198 -3.87 -2.36 12.59
N GLY A 199 -3.51 -3.58 12.23
CA GLY A 199 -3.33 -4.68 13.18
C GLY A 199 -4.32 -5.83 13.06
N ARG A 200 -5.24 -5.83 12.10
CA ARG A 200 -6.22 -6.92 11.92
C ARG A 200 -5.58 -8.29 11.63
N HIS A 201 -4.33 -8.33 11.17
CA HIS A 201 -3.63 -9.59 10.89
C HIS A 201 -3.05 -10.27 12.13
N MET A 202 -3.05 -9.59 13.28
CA MET A 202 -2.54 -10.11 14.56
C MET A 202 -3.62 -10.03 15.65
N LYS A 203 -4.89 -9.75 15.30
CA LYS A 203 -5.99 -9.79 16.25
C LYS A 203 -6.61 -11.18 16.23
N GLY A 204 -6.43 -11.91 17.27
CA GLY A 204 -7.02 -13.22 17.58
C GLY A 204 -6.71 -13.54 19.00
N ASP A 205 -7.40 -14.52 19.53
CA ASP A 205 -7.22 -14.94 20.92
C ASP A 205 -6.31 -16.19 21.04
N ASP A 206 -5.84 -16.73 19.93
CA ASP A 206 -4.96 -17.90 19.92
C ASP A 206 -3.54 -17.49 20.33
N VAL A 207 -2.99 -18.20 21.30
CA VAL A 207 -1.60 -18.01 21.71
C VAL A 207 -0.70 -18.94 20.89
N LEU A 208 0.24 -18.33 20.17
CA LEU A 208 1.25 -19.03 19.36
C LEU A 208 2.61 -18.86 20.02
N VAL A 209 3.20 -19.96 20.48
CA VAL A 209 4.53 -20.00 21.09
C VAL A 209 5.48 -20.76 20.17
N MET A 210 6.55 -20.10 19.79
CA MET A 210 7.51 -20.57 18.79
C MET A 210 8.93 -20.48 19.33
N ARG A 211 9.73 -21.50 19.06
CA ARG A 211 11.16 -21.48 19.28
C ARG A 211 11.89 -21.47 17.95
N PHE A 212 12.79 -20.51 17.77
CA PHE A 212 13.61 -20.41 16.59
C PHE A 212 15.07 -20.76 16.91
N ALA A 213 15.72 -21.44 15.99
CA ALA A 213 17.15 -21.69 16.09
C ALA A 213 17.94 -20.36 16.04
N ALA A 214 19.12 -20.32 16.65
CA ALA A 214 19.96 -19.12 16.70
C ALA A 214 20.23 -18.51 15.30
N GLN A 215 20.31 -19.33 14.25
CA GLN A 215 20.55 -18.90 12.87
C GLN A 215 19.38 -18.09 12.28
N ALA A 216 18.21 -18.13 12.87
CA ALA A 216 17.04 -17.38 12.44
C ALA A 216 17.01 -15.94 12.99
N GLU A 217 18.03 -15.47 13.73
CA GLU A 217 18.04 -14.19 14.44
C GLU A 217 17.62 -13.01 13.56
N SER A 218 18.20 -12.85 12.37
CA SER A 218 17.87 -11.73 11.48
C SER A 218 16.38 -11.71 11.14
N ARG A 219 15.87 -12.86 10.71
CA ARG A 219 14.48 -13.00 10.34
C ARG A 219 13.53 -12.82 11.54
N VAL A 220 13.89 -13.31 12.71
CA VAL A 220 13.11 -13.11 13.94
C VAL A 220 13.03 -11.63 14.29
N ARG A 221 14.13 -10.86 14.18
CA ARG A 221 14.15 -9.44 14.48
C ARG A 221 13.44 -8.58 13.44
N GLU A 222 13.41 -9.02 12.18
CA GLU A 222 12.74 -8.32 11.07
C GLU A 222 11.24 -8.53 11.10
N GLU A 223 10.77 -9.71 11.50
CA GLU A 223 9.37 -10.11 11.33
C GLU A 223 8.53 -10.04 12.61
N PHE A 224 9.17 -9.97 13.80
CA PHE A 224 8.46 -9.96 15.08
C PHE A 224 8.78 -8.71 15.90
N ALA A 225 7.78 -8.21 16.63
CA ALA A 225 7.96 -7.04 17.50
C ALA A 225 8.90 -7.36 18.67
N PRO A 226 9.81 -6.46 19.05
CA PRO A 226 10.81 -6.71 20.08
C PRO A 226 10.25 -7.21 21.41
N GLU A 227 9.06 -6.76 21.81
CA GLU A 227 8.37 -7.15 23.04
C GLU A 227 7.84 -8.59 23.02
N THR A 228 7.75 -9.21 21.85
CA THR A 228 7.30 -10.59 21.67
C THR A 228 8.44 -11.59 21.64
N ILE A 229 9.69 -11.12 21.63
CA ILE A 229 10.92 -11.90 21.43
C ILE A 229 11.68 -12.03 22.74
N ALA A 230 12.06 -13.25 23.11
CA ALA A 230 12.99 -13.52 24.20
C ALA A 230 14.15 -14.38 23.72
N ARG A 231 15.38 -14.11 24.18
CA ARG A 231 16.54 -14.94 23.91
C ARG A 231 16.70 -15.98 25.02
N GLU A 232 16.80 -17.24 24.65
CA GLU A 232 17.04 -18.35 25.61
C GLU A 232 18.55 -18.54 25.89
N ALA A 233 18.86 -19.27 26.97
CA ALA A 233 20.24 -19.46 27.40
C ALA A 233 21.11 -20.29 26.44
N ASP A 234 20.48 -21.12 25.61
CA ASP A 234 21.12 -21.91 24.56
C ASP A 234 21.36 -21.12 23.25
N GLY A 235 20.95 -19.85 23.22
CA GLY A 235 21.07 -18.97 22.07
C GLY A 235 19.88 -19.03 21.12
N SER A 236 18.89 -19.87 21.35
CA SER A 236 17.63 -19.88 20.61
C SER A 236 16.76 -18.66 20.94
N TRP A 237 15.72 -18.44 20.13
CA TRP A 237 14.79 -17.34 20.27
C TRP A 237 13.39 -17.87 20.55
N LEU A 238 12.80 -17.43 21.64
CA LEU A 238 11.39 -17.69 21.96
C LEU A 238 10.56 -16.51 21.50
N VAL A 239 9.51 -16.77 20.69
CA VAL A 239 8.55 -15.75 20.23
C VAL A 239 7.16 -16.17 20.69
N THR A 240 6.46 -15.24 21.34
CA THR A 240 5.09 -15.46 21.80
C THR A 240 4.18 -14.42 21.18
N LEU A 241 3.17 -14.86 20.43
CA LEU A 241 2.19 -14.01 19.77
C LEU A 241 0.77 -14.38 20.19
N THR A 242 -0.10 -13.39 20.17
CA THR A 242 -1.56 -13.60 20.21
C THR A 242 -2.12 -13.21 18.85
N CYS A 243 -2.67 -14.16 18.07
CA CYS A 243 -3.11 -13.93 16.71
C CYS A 243 -4.14 -14.97 16.27
N ASP A 244 -4.84 -14.70 15.17
CA ASP A 244 -5.66 -15.70 14.47
C ASP A 244 -4.75 -16.72 13.75
N ILE A 245 -4.87 -18.00 14.09
CA ILE A 245 -4.14 -19.08 13.44
C ILE A 245 -4.92 -19.56 12.22
N THR A 246 -4.75 -18.84 11.12
CA THR A 246 -5.33 -19.16 9.83
C THR A 246 -4.47 -20.13 9.03
N GLU A 247 -4.99 -20.64 7.92
CA GLU A 247 -4.20 -21.44 6.98
C GLU A 247 -2.99 -20.65 6.44
N ARG A 248 -3.15 -19.36 6.18
CA ARG A 248 -2.05 -18.44 5.79
C ARG A 248 -0.96 -18.40 6.87
N THR A 249 -1.34 -18.30 8.14
CA THR A 249 -0.41 -18.32 9.28
C THR A 249 0.38 -19.63 9.28
N ARG A 250 -0.26 -20.76 9.08
CA ARG A 250 0.39 -22.10 9.05
C ARG A 250 1.40 -22.23 7.90
N TYR A 251 1.05 -21.78 6.68
CA TYR A 251 2.01 -21.77 5.55
C TYR A 251 3.16 -20.81 5.76
N TYR A 252 2.91 -19.67 6.39
CA TYR A 252 3.97 -18.73 6.78
C TYR A 252 4.96 -19.40 7.75
N LEU A 253 4.47 -20.09 8.77
CA LEU A 253 5.32 -20.85 9.71
C LEU A 253 6.12 -21.93 8.99
N LEU A 254 5.52 -22.65 8.05
CA LEU A 254 6.21 -23.67 7.26
C LEU A 254 7.40 -23.09 6.46
N SER A 255 7.37 -21.80 6.10
CA SER A 255 8.45 -21.13 5.36
C SER A 255 9.76 -21.00 6.13
N PHE A 256 9.75 -21.19 7.46
CA PHE A 256 10.96 -21.20 8.27
C PHE A 256 11.70 -22.55 8.21
N GLY A 257 11.06 -23.58 7.69
CA GLY A 257 11.63 -24.92 7.58
C GLY A 257 12.13 -25.46 8.93
N PRO A 258 13.36 -26.02 8.99
CA PRO A 258 13.89 -26.63 10.21
C PRO A 258 14.35 -25.61 11.27
N LEU A 259 14.26 -24.32 10.98
CA LEU A 259 14.69 -23.27 11.92
C LEU A 259 13.60 -22.91 12.93
N LEU A 260 12.39 -23.43 12.76
CA LEU A 260 11.24 -23.17 13.62
C LEU A 260 10.72 -24.46 14.26
N GLU A 261 10.50 -24.39 15.56
CA GLU A 261 9.68 -25.34 16.32
C GLU A 261 8.47 -24.60 16.91
N VAL A 262 7.25 -25.02 16.58
CA VAL A 262 6.05 -24.53 17.25
C VAL A 262 5.87 -25.34 18.55
N LEU A 263 5.81 -24.63 19.68
CA LEU A 263 5.59 -25.19 20.98
C LEU A 263 4.10 -25.28 21.31
N GLU A 264 3.36 -24.20 21.00
CA GLU A 264 1.92 -24.10 21.19
C GLU A 264 1.31 -23.34 20.00
N PRO A 265 0.08 -23.70 19.56
CA PRO A 265 -0.72 -24.84 20.05
C PRO A 265 -0.35 -26.15 19.35
N PRO A 266 -0.68 -27.32 19.95
CA PRO A 266 -0.29 -28.65 19.43
C PRO A 266 -0.87 -28.99 18.04
N ASP A 267 -2.02 -28.46 17.68
CA ASP A 267 -2.64 -28.71 16.38
C ASP A 267 -1.83 -28.09 15.23
N VAL A 268 -1.24 -26.92 15.44
CA VAL A 268 -0.32 -26.26 14.47
C VAL A 268 0.94 -27.09 14.29
N ARG A 269 1.52 -27.60 15.39
CA ARG A 269 2.67 -28.53 15.35
C ARG A 269 2.37 -29.77 14.52
N THR A 270 1.21 -30.38 14.76
CA THR A 270 0.76 -31.57 14.03
C THR A 270 0.56 -31.27 12.55
N TRP A 271 -0.03 -30.11 12.22
CA TRP A 271 -0.25 -29.66 10.85
C TRP A 271 1.09 -29.45 10.11
N LEU A 272 2.06 -28.79 10.75
CA LEU A 272 3.40 -28.56 10.19
C LEU A 272 4.13 -29.86 9.91
N LEU A 273 4.10 -30.81 10.86
CA LEU A 273 4.71 -32.12 10.68
C LEU A 273 4.14 -32.86 9.46
N LYS A 274 2.80 -32.90 9.35
CA LYS A 274 2.12 -33.54 8.21
C LYS A 274 2.51 -32.93 6.86
N HIS A 275 2.65 -31.60 6.81
CA HIS A 275 3.01 -30.91 5.58
C HIS A 275 4.50 -31.06 5.24
N ALA A 276 5.38 -31.04 6.23
CA ALA A 276 6.80 -31.32 6.04
C ALA A 276 7.02 -32.75 5.51
N GLU A 277 6.31 -33.73 6.03
CA GLU A 277 6.34 -35.12 5.53
C GLU A 277 5.79 -35.22 4.09
N ALA A 278 4.75 -34.45 3.74
CA ALA A 278 4.22 -34.41 2.39
C ALA A 278 5.24 -33.82 1.40
N VAL A 279 5.92 -32.74 1.78
CA VAL A 279 7.03 -32.16 1.00
C VAL A 279 8.14 -33.19 0.83
N ALA A 280 8.58 -33.83 1.91
CA ALA A 280 9.63 -34.87 1.84
C ALA A 280 9.26 -36.02 0.89
N ARG A 281 8.00 -36.49 0.92
CA ARG A 281 7.52 -37.53 0.01
C ARG A 281 7.57 -37.13 -1.46
N THR A 282 7.23 -35.86 -1.78
CA THR A 282 7.28 -35.35 -3.16
C THR A 282 8.69 -35.46 -3.74
N TYR A 283 9.72 -35.10 -2.97
CA TYR A 283 11.10 -35.19 -3.43
C TYR A 283 11.73 -36.59 -3.33
N ALA A 284 11.23 -37.47 -2.43
CA ALA A 284 11.72 -38.83 -2.33
C ALA A 284 11.27 -39.73 -3.51
N SER A 285 10.12 -39.43 -4.13
CA SER A 285 9.62 -40.21 -5.27
C SER A 285 10.42 -39.95 -6.55
N ASP A 286 11.05 -38.78 -6.73
CA ASP A 286 11.86 -38.46 -7.91
C ASP A 286 13.22 -39.15 -7.92
N GLY A 287 13.74 -39.58 -6.74
CA GLY A 287 15.02 -40.27 -6.62
C GLY A 287 15.01 -41.73 -7.16
N GLN A 288 13.85 -42.33 -7.36
CA GLN A 288 13.75 -43.71 -7.85
C GLN A 288 13.65 -43.81 -9.39
N SER A 289 13.24 -42.72 -10.08
CA SER A 289 13.11 -42.72 -11.55
C SER A 289 14.42 -42.43 -12.30
N ALA A 290 15.44 -41.88 -11.62
CA ALA A 290 16.74 -41.56 -12.25
C ALA A 290 17.75 -42.71 -12.31
N SER A 291 17.47 -43.89 -11.69
CA SER A 291 18.38 -45.04 -11.64
C SER A 291 18.17 -46.11 -12.72
N SER A 292 17.23 -45.92 -13.65
CA SER A 292 16.91 -46.89 -14.71
C SER A 292 17.18 -46.39 -16.12
N ALA A 293 18.30 -45.66 -16.36
CA ALA A 293 18.80 -45.47 -17.71
C ALA A 293 19.72 -46.63 -18.09
N PRO A 294 19.43 -47.43 -19.14
CA PRO A 294 20.31 -48.50 -19.60
C PRO A 294 21.60 -47.92 -20.19
N LYS A 295 22.70 -48.63 -19.90
CA LYS A 295 24.06 -48.37 -20.47
C LYS A 295 24.08 -48.56 -21.97
#